data_b0af678d9a91ef481fa055e1d754c837
#
_entry.id   b0af678d9a91ef481fa055e1d754c837
#
_cell.length_a   1.000
_cell.length_b   1.000
_cell.length_c   1.000
_cell.angle_alpha   90.00
_cell.angle_beta   90.00
_cell.angle_gamma   90.00
#
_symmetry.space_group_name_H-M   'P 1'
#
loop_
_entity.id
_entity.type
_entity.pdbx_description
1 polymer ?
#
loop_
_entity_poly.entity_id
_entity_poly.type
_entity_poly.pdbx_seq_one_letter_code
_entity_poly.pdbx_strand_id
1 'polypeptide(L)'
;SGVPGTVNGLLKIFSDYGSGNFTLEEIMAPAIDYAENGYPINGVAAQGFDSYKALFLNDEGSAKIFIKDINNDILDIQQAFINGELSQDEYGKKLANIDEWQEGDILIQKDLANTLKRIAKNGNSGFYSGKTAELIIQEMVANNGFITKEDLLSYHSVYRDPIIGTYRNNLIISMGPPSSGGALLVQMFNMIENFDMKSMERNSTEFVHLLTEVQRLAYADRAIHLGDPDFWPSPIPMLTSKEYAKERLSLISMNSATRSTEIAAGKNLSKE
;
A
#
# COMPACT_ATOMS: atom_id res chain seq x y z
N SER A 1 -9.75 1.09 8.08
CA SER A 1 -8.51 1.80 8.43
C SER A 1 -7.66 0.93 9.30
N GLY A 2 -6.35 1.02 9.16
CA GLY A 2 -5.39 0.34 10.02
C GLY A 2 -4.51 1.36 10.75
N VAL A 3 -4.07 1.04 11.95
CA VAL A 3 -3.07 1.84 12.67
C VAL A 3 -1.77 1.81 11.88
N PRO A 4 -1.08 2.96 11.66
CA PRO A 4 0.19 2.99 10.94
C PRO A 4 1.25 2.16 11.65
N GLY A 5 1.63 1.02 11.07
CA GLY A 5 2.52 0.04 11.72
C GLY A 5 4.00 0.15 11.36
N THR A 6 4.34 0.90 10.30
CA THR A 6 5.70 0.96 9.77
C THR A 6 6.73 1.40 10.80
N VAL A 7 6.42 2.42 11.59
CA VAL A 7 7.35 2.94 12.60
C VAL A 7 7.67 1.87 13.65
N ASN A 8 6.64 1.24 14.23
CA ASN A 8 6.85 0.19 15.23
C ASN A 8 7.59 -1.02 14.65
N GLY A 9 7.22 -1.45 13.43
CA GLY A 9 7.88 -2.57 12.76
C GLY A 9 9.36 -2.32 12.48
N LEU A 10 9.73 -1.13 11.97
CA LEU A 10 11.12 -0.78 11.70
C LEU A 10 11.93 -0.64 12.99
N LEU A 11 11.35 -0.04 14.03
CA LEU A 11 12.00 0.05 15.35
C LEU A 11 12.20 -1.32 15.99
N LYS A 12 11.25 -2.23 15.81
CA LYS A 12 11.39 -3.61 16.27
C LYS A 12 12.52 -4.34 15.52
N ILE A 13 12.61 -4.20 14.20
CA ILE A 13 13.71 -4.75 13.41
C ILE A 13 15.05 -4.14 13.85
N PHE A 14 15.11 -2.83 14.07
CA PHE A 14 16.31 -2.16 14.56
C PHE A 14 16.74 -2.70 15.93
N SER A 15 15.79 -2.89 16.84
CA SER A 15 16.07 -3.45 18.19
C SER A 15 16.54 -4.91 18.14
N ASP A 16 15.88 -5.74 17.33
CA ASP A 16 16.07 -7.19 17.38
C ASP A 16 17.25 -7.65 16.48
N TYR A 17 17.55 -6.92 15.41
CA TYR A 17 18.53 -7.31 14.39
C TYR A 17 19.56 -6.22 14.06
N GLY A 18 19.49 -5.06 14.70
CA GLY A 18 20.47 -3.99 14.50
C GLY A 18 21.89 -4.44 14.86
N SER A 19 22.86 -4.00 14.10
CA SER A 19 24.29 -4.35 14.34
C SER A 19 24.86 -3.78 15.62
N GLY A 20 24.19 -2.78 16.23
CA GLY A 20 24.70 -2.02 17.38
C GLY A 20 25.77 -0.98 17.02
N ASN A 21 26.16 -0.87 15.75
CA ASN A 21 27.20 0.05 15.31
C ASN A 21 26.72 1.50 15.15
N PHE A 22 25.41 1.69 15.01
CA PHE A 22 24.78 2.99 14.79
C PHE A 22 23.61 3.18 15.73
N THR A 23 23.43 4.39 16.21
CA THR A 23 22.23 4.82 16.92
C THR A 23 21.06 5.03 15.95
N LEU A 24 19.86 5.05 16.45
CA LEU A 24 18.66 5.35 15.66
C LEU A 24 18.75 6.78 15.07
N GLU A 25 19.28 7.72 15.82
CA GLU A 25 19.47 9.11 15.38
C GLU A 25 20.43 9.19 14.19
N GLU A 26 21.55 8.45 14.22
CA GLU A 26 22.51 8.40 13.10
C GLU A 26 21.88 7.78 11.85
N ILE A 27 21.09 6.72 11.99
CA ILE A 27 20.42 6.06 10.86
C ILE A 27 19.36 6.98 10.24
N MET A 28 18.63 7.72 11.05
CA MET A 28 17.55 8.59 10.58
C MET A 28 18.03 9.97 10.11
N ALA A 29 19.25 10.38 10.45
CA ALA A 29 19.79 11.72 10.13
C ALA A 29 19.67 12.09 8.65
N PRO A 30 20.02 11.24 7.66
CA PRO A 30 19.87 11.59 6.25
C PRO A 30 18.42 11.84 5.83
N ALA A 31 17.47 11.03 6.33
CA ALA A 31 16.04 11.20 6.03
C ALA A 31 15.49 12.50 6.66
N ILE A 32 15.94 12.82 7.86
CA ILE A 32 15.59 14.07 8.55
C ILE A 32 16.12 15.27 7.75
N ASP A 33 17.37 15.21 7.27
CA ASP A 33 17.99 16.27 6.49
C ASP A 33 17.24 16.51 5.18
N TYR A 34 16.91 15.46 4.42
CA TYR A 34 16.11 15.58 3.20
C TYR A 34 14.71 16.15 3.45
N ALA A 35 14.07 15.76 4.54
CA ALA A 35 12.76 16.29 4.86
C ALA A 35 12.83 17.77 5.30
N GLU A 36 13.86 18.17 6.05
CA GLU A 36 14.00 19.51 6.59
C GLU A 36 14.50 20.53 5.57
N ASN A 37 15.53 20.17 4.81
CA ASN A 37 16.23 21.04 3.88
C ASN A 37 15.80 20.83 2.43
N GLY A 38 15.03 19.77 2.18
CA GLY A 38 14.47 19.43 0.87
C GLY A 38 15.40 18.57 0.02
N TYR A 39 14.82 18.01 -1.02
CA TYR A 39 15.52 17.23 -2.03
C TYR A 39 14.92 17.50 -3.41
N PRO A 40 15.71 17.38 -4.50
CA PRO A 40 15.21 17.57 -5.83
C PRO A 40 14.29 16.40 -6.22
N ILE A 41 13.05 16.71 -6.64
CA ILE A 41 12.12 15.69 -7.14
C ILE A 41 12.49 15.26 -8.56
N ASN A 42 12.15 14.02 -8.90
CA ASN A 42 12.29 13.54 -10.27
C ASN A 42 11.05 13.88 -11.13
N GLY A 43 11.16 13.73 -12.46
CA GLY A 43 10.07 14.05 -13.37
C GLY A 43 8.80 13.25 -13.17
N VAL A 44 8.89 12.00 -12.65
CA VAL A 44 7.69 11.18 -12.33
C VAL A 44 6.94 11.77 -11.15
N ALA A 45 7.64 12.21 -10.11
CA ALA A 45 7.02 12.86 -8.95
C ALA A 45 6.39 14.20 -9.34
N ALA A 46 7.10 15.03 -10.11
CA ALA A 46 6.58 16.29 -10.62
C ALA A 46 5.27 16.09 -11.40
N GLN A 47 5.27 15.21 -12.40
CA GLN A 47 4.06 14.86 -13.16
C GLN A 47 2.95 14.31 -12.28
N GLY A 48 3.29 13.49 -11.27
CA GLY A 48 2.33 12.95 -10.31
C GLY A 48 1.65 14.04 -9.50
N PHE A 49 2.39 14.98 -8.95
CA PHE A 49 1.84 16.09 -8.18
C PHE A 49 0.90 16.94 -9.01
N ASP A 50 1.27 17.28 -10.24
CA ASP A 50 0.43 18.06 -11.13
C ASP A 50 -0.82 17.32 -11.59
N SER A 51 -0.71 16.02 -11.87
CA SER A 51 -1.84 15.18 -12.26
C SER A 51 -2.91 15.07 -11.15
N TYR A 52 -2.50 15.12 -9.88
CA TYR A 52 -3.39 15.03 -8.72
C TYR A 52 -3.66 16.39 -8.06
N LYS A 53 -3.29 17.50 -8.69
CA LYS A 53 -3.44 18.87 -8.17
C LYS A 53 -4.86 19.14 -7.62
N ALA A 54 -5.89 18.83 -8.40
CA ALA A 54 -7.28 19.01 -7.98
C ALA A 54 -7.66 18.18 -6.74
N LEU A 55 -7.09 16.98 -6.60
CA LEU A 55 -7.32 16.12 -5.43
C LEU A 55 -6.62 16.69 -4.19
N PHE A 56 -5.38 17.15 -4.32
CA PHE A 56 -4.64 17.75 -3.20
C PHE A 56 -5.30 19.03 -2.67
N LEU A 57 -5.92 19.82 -3.54
CA LEU A 57 -6.67 21.03 -3.12
C LEU A 57 -7.91 20.74 -2.27
N ASN A 58 -8.43 19.51 -2.27
CA ASN A 58 -9.54 19.11 -1.39
C ASN A 58 -9.14 18.93 0.08
N ASP A 59 -7.85 18.91 0.37
CA ASP A 59 -7.29 18.77 1.71
C ASP A 59 -6.18 19.80 1.92
N GLU A 60 -6.38 20.70 2.87
CA GLU A 60 -5.47 21.82 3.13
C GLU A 60 -4.06 21.36 3.50
N GLY A 61 -3.95 20.22 4.23
CA GLY A 61 -2.67 19.64 4.60
C GLY A 61 -1.89 19.14 3.38
N SER A 62 -2.57 18.43 2.48
CA SER A 62 -2.00 17.95 1.22
C SER A 62 -1.65 19.11 0.29
N ALA A 63 -2.53 20.12 0.18
CA ALA A 63 -2.30 21.28 -0.66
C ALA A 63 -1.01 22.01 -0.26
N LYS A 64 -0.78 22.23 1.03
CA LYS A 64 0.42 22.92 1.56
C LYS A 64 1.72 22.22 1.21
N ILE A 65 1.69 20.92 0.93
CA ILE A 65 2.88 20.13 0.64
C ILE A 65 3.07 19.91 -0.86
N PHE A 66 1.99 19.57 -1.57
CA PHE A 66 2.04 19.05 -2.93
C PHE A 66 1.58 20.03 -4.01
N ILE A 67 1.07 21.21 -3.64
CA ILE A 67 0.81 22.28 -4.61
C ILE A 67 2.01 23.24 -4.58
N LYS A 68 2.62 23.44 -5.75
CA LYS A 68 3.76 24.34 -5.88
C LYS A 68 3.31 25.78 -5.58
N ASP A 69 4.11 26.49 -4.78
CA ASP A 69 3.89 27.89 -4.42
C ASP A 69 2.47 28.21 -3.91
N ILE A 70 1.87 27.26 -3.17
CA ILE A 70 0.53 27.39 -2.60
C ILE A 70 0.39 28.73 -1.82
N ASN A 71 -0.66 29.44 -2.08
CA ASN A 71 -1.00 30.70 -1.43
C ASN A 71 -2.51 30.82 -1.18
N ASN A 72 -2.94 31.88 -0.50
CA ASN A 72 -4.35 32.07 -0.16
C ASN A 72 -5.25 32.21 -1.40
N ASP A 73 -4.76 32.83 -2.47
CA ASP A 73 -5.53 32.99 -3.71
C ASP A 73 -5.89 31.63 -4.33
N ILE A 74 -4.98 30.67 -4.24
CA ILE A 74 -5.22 29.28 -4.72
C ILE A 74 -6.24 28.57 -3.82
N LEU A 75 -6.13 28.74 -2.50
CA LEU A 75 -7.11 28.18 -1.55
C LEU A 75 -8.49 28.82 -1.72
N ASP A 76 -8.56 30.12 -1.98
CA ASP A 76 -9.82 30.84 -2.25
C ASP A 76 -10.50 30.35 -3.54
N ILE A 77 -9.73 30.01 -4.58
CA ILE A 77 -10.23 29.37 -5.81
C ILE A 77 -10.91 28.03 -5.47
N GLN A 78 -10.29 27.23 -4.64
CA GLN A 78 -10.84 25.94 -4.21
C GLN A 78 -12.13 26.14 -3.40
N GLN A 79 -12.13 27.07 -2.46
CA GLN A 79 -13.30 27.34 -1.63
C GLN A 79 -14.48 27.89 -2.47
N ALA A 80 -14.21 28.79 -3.42
CA ALA A 80 -15.23 29.30 -4.33
C ALA A 80 -15.86 28.21 -5.20
N PHE A 81 -15.06 27.22 -5.63
CA PHE A 81 -15.58 26.05 -6.34
C PHE A 81 -16.47 25.16 -5.44
N ILE A 82 -16.04 24.88 -4.22
CA ILE A 82 -16.84 24.12 -3.23
C ILE A 82 -18.17 24.82 -2.93
N ASN A 83 -18.18 26.13 -2.83
CA ASN A 83 -19.37 26.93 -2.59
C ASN A 83 -20.31 27.03 -3.81
N GLY A 84 -19.91 26.50 -4.97
CA GLY A 84 -20.68 26.62 -6.22
C GLY A 84 -20.62 27.98 -6.89
N GLU A 85 -19.68 28.84 -6.50
CA GLU A 85 -19.45 30.18 -7.06
C GLU A 85 -18.68 30.12 -8.39
N LEU A 86 -18.00 29.02 -8.66
CA LEU A 86 -17.30 28.72 -9.90
C LEU A 86 -17.89 27.50 -10.59
N SER A 87 -18.10 27.59 -11.90
CA SER A 87 -18.39 26.42 -12.72
C SER A 87 -17.16 25.50 -12.85
N GLN A 88 -17.38 24.25 -13.24
CA GLN A 88 -16.30 23.29 -13.50
C GLN A 88 -15.29 23.81 -14.53
N ASP A 89 -15.74 24.51 -15.57
CA ASP A 89 -14.89 25.05 -16.63
C ASP A 89 -14.04 26.23 -16.13
N GLU A 90 -14.62 27.13 -15.33
CA GLU A 90 -13.87 28.25 -14.73
C GLU A 90 -12.85 27.75 -13.71
N TYR A 91 -13.23 26.78 -12.89
CA TYR A 91 -12.31 26.14 -11.94
C TYR A 91 -11.13 25.48 -12.67
N GLY A 92 -11.40 24.70 -13.73
CA GLY A 92 -10.36 24.07 -14.53
C GLY A 92 -9.40 25.09 -15.15
N LYS A 93 -9.89 26.21 -15.69
CA LYS A 93 -9.06 27.31 -16.21
C LYS A 93 -8.19 27.95 -15.15
N LYS A 94 -8.71 28.12 -13.93
CA LYS A 94 -7.95 28.68 -12.80
C LYS A 94 -6.86 27.72 -12.32
N LEU A 95 -7.15 26.41 -12.25
CA LEU A 95 -6.15 25.38 -11.92
C LEU A 95 -5.00 25.32 -12.93
N ALA A 96 -5.29 25.54 -14.22
CA ALA A 96 -4.27 25.55 -15.27
C ALA A 96 -3.27 26.72 -15.15
N ASN A 97 -3.58 27.74 -14.35
CA ASN A 97 -2.67 28.88 -14.09
C ASN A 97 -1.83 28.69 -12.81
N ILE A 98 -2.00 27.60 -12.07
CA ILE A 98 -1.15 27.27 -10.94
C ILE A 98 0.16 26.70 -11.48
N ASP A 99 1.28 27.18 -10.94
CA ASP A 99 2.61 26.71 -11.33
C ASP A 99 2.76 25.20 -11.20
N GLU A 100 3.38 24.61 -12.19
CA GLU A 100 3.62 23.17 -12.23
C GLU A 100 4.99 22.82 -11.64
N TRP A 101 5.03 21.66 -11.00
CA TRP A 101 6.29 21.09 -10.55
C TRP A 101 7.17 20.68 -11.73
N GLN A 102 8.46 20.94 -11.62
CA GLN A 102 9.45 20.52 -12.62
C GLN A 102 10.46 19.55 -11.99
N GLU A 103 11.04 18.69 -12.82
CA GLU A 103 12.17 17.88 -12.40
C GLU A 103 13.30 18.77 -11.88
N GLY A 104 13.80 18.47 -10.67
CA GLY A 104 14.83 19.25 -10.01
C GLY A 104 14.29 20.29 -9.02
N ASP A 105 12.98 20.58 -9.00
CA ASP A 105 12.38 21.41 -7.96
C ASP A 105 12.56 20.78 -6.58
N ILE A 106 12.74 21.62 -5.58
CA ILE A 106 13.03 21.17 -4.21
C ILE A 106 11.75 20.99 -3.41
N LEU A 107 11.47 19.75 -2.99
CA LEU A 107 10.38 19.44 -2.07
C LEU A 107 10.87 19.49 -0.62
N ILE A 108 10.23 20.34 0.19
CA ILE A 108 10.55 20.52 1.62
C ILE A 108 9.35 20.07 2.45
N GLN A 109 9.58 19.22 3.46
CA GLN A 109 8.56 18.66 4.34
C GLN A 109 8.92 18.82 5.82
N LYS A 110 8.92 20.05 6.33
CA LYS A 110 9.37 20.37 7.71
C LYS A 110 8.59 19.62 8.79
N ASP A 111 7.30 19.40 8.60
CA ASP A 111 6.48 18.65 9.57
C ASP A 111 6.85 17.17 9.61
N LEU A 112 7.19 16.58 8.45
CA LEU A 112 7.78 15.26 8.39
C LEU A 112 9.13 15.21 9.11
N ALA A 113 10.01 16.19 8.88
CA ALA A 113 11.29 16.29 9.59
C ALA A 113 11.10 16.33 11.10
N ASN A 114 10.15 17.13 11.58
CA ASN A 114 9.82 17.21 13.01
C ASN A 114 9.30 15.89 13.56
N THR A 115 8.51 15.16 12.79
CA THR A 115 8.00 13.83 13.17
C THR A 115 9.15 12.82 13.23
N LEU A 116 10.03 12.79 12.22
CA LEU A 116 11.20 11.92 12.19
C LEU A 116 12.17 12.21 13.34
N LYS A 117 12.39 13.49 13.70
CA LYS A 117 13.19 13.90 14.87
C LYS A 117 12.60 13.36 16.18
N ARG A 118 11.27 13.39 16.33
CA ARG A 118 10.61 12.81 17.52
C ARG A 118 10.79 11.30 17.60
N ILE A 119 10.69 10.62 16.48
CA ILE A 119 10.91 9.16 16.38
C ILE A 119 12.38 8.83 16.69
N ALA A 120 13.32 9.52 16.04
CA ALA A 120 14.75 9.30 16.26
C ALA A 120 15.14 9.40 17.73
N LYS A 121 14.62 10.43 18.42
CA LYS A 121 14.93 10.69 19.83
C LYS A 121 14.21 9.76 20.80
N ASN A 122 12.94 9.43 20.55
CA ASN A 122 12.06 8.79 21.53
C ASN A 122 11.57 7.40 21.11
N GLY A 123 12.00 6.88 19.96
CA GLY A 123 11.54 5.60 19.44
C GLY A 123 10.02 5.56 19.25
N ASN A 124 9.39 4.48 19.70
CA ASN A 124 7.94 4.28 19.61
C ASN A 124 7.12 5.43 20.24
N SER A 125 7.56 5.98 21.36
CA SER A 125 6.84 7.08 22.01
C SER A 125 6.88 8.39 21.20
N GLY A 126 7.84 8.55 20.30
CA GLY A 126 7.91 9.67 19.37
C GLY A 126 6.82 9.69 18.30
N PHE A 127 6.13 8.55 18.10
CA PHE A 127 5.06 8.41 17.11
C PHE A 127 3.72 8.01 17.74
N TYR A 128 3.69 6.96 18.58
CA TYR A 128 2.45 6.37 19.10
C TYR A 128 1.94 7.06 20.38
N SER A 129 2.69 8.03 20.91
CA SER A 129 2.27 8.88 22.02
C SER A 129 2.77 10.31 21.85
N GLY A 130 2.37 11.21 22.76
CA GLY A 130 2.75 12.62 22.74
C GLY A 130 2.33 13.34 21.47
N LYS A 131 3.13 14.32 21.02
CA LYS A 131 2.75 15.29 20.00
C LYS A 131 2.34 14.68 18.66
N THR A 132 3.02 13.63 18.18
CA THR A 132 2.69 13.00 16.90
C THR A 132 1.32 12.30 16.99
N ALA A 133 1.10 11.51 18.03
CA ALA A 133 -0.18 10.86 18.26
C ALA A 133 -1.32 11.88 18.42
N GLU A 134 -1.09 12.97 19.14
CA GLU A 134 -2.07 14.05 19.30
C GLU A 134 -2.49 14.66 17.96
N LEU A 135 -1.52 14.93 17.06
CA LEU A 135 -1.79 15.46 15.73
C LEU A 135 -2.59 14.46 14.88
N ILE A 136 -2.24 13.17 14.93
CA ILE A 136 -3.00 12.12 14.22
C ILE A 136 -4.44 12.07 14.72
N ILE A 137 -4.67 12.12 16.03
CA ILE A 137 -6.02 12.06 16.60
C ILE A 137 -6.81 13.34 16.28
N GLN A 138 -6.18 14.52 16.31
CA GLN A 138 -6.83 15.75 15.88
C GLN A 138 -7.35 15.65 14.44
N GLU A 139 -6.52 15.10 13.53
CA GLU A 139 -6.90 14.88 12.14
C GLU A 139 -8.03 13.84 12.00
N MET A 140 -7.95 12.72 12.76
CA MET A 140 -9.00 11.70 12.78
C MET A 140 -10.35 12.30 13.23
N VAL A 141 -10.34 13.12 14.29
CA VAL A 141 -11.57 13.76 14.80
C VAL A 141 -12.13 14.76 13.79
N ALA A 142 -11.28 15.59 13.18
CA ALA A 142 -11.69 16.60 12.22
C ALA A 142 -12.36 16.01 10.96
N ASN A 143 -11.90 14.82 10.54
CA ASN A 143 -12.34 14.17 9.29
C ASN A 143 -13.16 12.89 9.51
N ASN A 144 -13.72 12.68 10.70
CA ASN A 144 -14.52 11.49 11.05
C ASN A 144 -13.75 10.17 10.79
N GLY A 145 -12.45 10.17 11.06
CA GLY A 145 -11.60 8.97 10.98
C GLY A 145 -11.85 8.01 12.14
N PHE A 146 -11.30 6.80 12.04
CA PHE A 146 -11.60 5.70 12.98
C PHE A 146 -10.51 5.42 14.01
N ILE A 147 -9.28 5.93 13.80
CA ILE A 147 -8.14 5.64 14.70
C ILE A 147 -8.29 6.46 15.98
N THR A 148 -8.27 5.78 17.12
CA THR A 148 -8.33 6.38 18.45
C THR A 148 -6.95 6.48 19.09
N LYS A 149 -6.86 7.22 20.19
CA LYS A 149 -5.64 7.30 20.99
C LYS A 149 -5.25 5.94 21.57
N GLU A 150 -6.23 5.17 21.98
CA GLU A 150 -6.07 3.82 22.51
C GLU A 150 -5.51 2.87 21.47
N ASP A 151 -5.97 2.98 20.20
CA ASP A 151 -5.44 2.18 19.09
C ASP A 151 -3.96 2.46 18.86
N LEU A 152 -3.55 3.73 18.90
CA LEU A 152 -2.14 4.11 18.75
C LEU A 152 -1.30 3.59 19.92
N LEU A 153 -1.76 3.78 21.17
CA LEU A 153 -1.03 3.37 22.36
C LEU A 153 -0.88 1.86 22.52
N SER A 154 -1.87 1.10 22.07
CA SER A 154 -1.89 -0.37 22.18
C SER A 154 -1.22 -1.06 20.98
N TYR A 155 -0.90 -0.31 19.92
CA TYR A 155 -0.33 -0.91 18.72
C TYR A 155 1.05 -1.50 18.97
N HIS A 156 1.23 -2.72 18.51
CA HIS A 156 2.53 -3.40 18.47
C HIS A 156 2.62 -4.28 17.22
N SER A 157 3.78 -4.29 16.60
CA SER A 157 4.08 -5.19 15.49
C SER A 157 4.35 -6.60 15.99
N VAL A 158 3.89 -7.60 15.22
CA VAL A 158 4.07 -9.01 15.53
C VAL A 158 4.87 -9.70 14.45
N TYR A 159 5.66 -10.72 14.81
CA TYR A 159 6.23 -11.64 13.85
C TYR A 159 5.17 -12.61 13.36
N ARG A 160 5.20 -12.89 12.07
CA ARG A 160 4.32 -13.88 11.44
C ARG A 160 5.15 -14.82 10.58
N ASP A 161 4.75 -16.08 10.56
CA ASP A 161 5.42 -17.07 9.71
C ASP A 161 5.22 -16.73 8.24
N PRO A 162 6.28 -16.88 7.41
CA PRO A 162 6.17 -16.69 5.97
C PRO A 162 5.34 -17.82 5.35
N ILE A 163 4.72 -17.52 4.21
CA ILE A 163 4.19 -18.55 3.31
C ILE A 163 5.37 -19.22 2.60
N ILE A 164 5.44 -20.54 2.71
CA ILE A 164 6.46 -21.34 2.06
C ILE A 164 5.78 -22.26 1.03
N GLY A 165 6.28 -22.24 -0.18
CA GLY A 165 5.81 -23.10 -1.28
C GLY A 165 6.96 -23.50 -2.21
N THR A 166 6.64 -24.23 -3.25
CA THR A 166 7.61 -24.62 -4.28
C THR A 166 7.04 -24.35 -5.66
N TYR A 167 7.90 -23.96 -6.57
CA TYR A 167 7.59 -23.90 -7.99
C TYR A 167 8.69 -24.60 -8.77
N ARG A 168 8.34 -25.72 -9.36
CA ARG A 168 9.33 -26.65 -9.95
C ARG A 168 10.40 -26.99 -8.90
N ASN A 169 11.66 -26.66 -9.13
CA ASN A 169 12.76 -26.96 -8.19
C ASN A 169 13.17 -25.75 -7.34
N ASN A 170 12.36 -24.69 -7.29
CA ASN A 170 12.66 -23.48 -6.55
C ASN A 170 11.81 -23.39 -5.29
N LEU A 171 12.43 -23.02 -4.17
CA LEU A 171 11.74 -22.65 -2.95
C LEU A 171 11.17 -21.24 -3.10
N ILE A 172 9.91 -21.06 -2.76
CA ILE A 172 9.22 -19.76 -2.71
C ILE A 172 8.99 -19.42 -1.24
N ILE A 173 9.51 -18.29 -0.80
CA ILE A 173 9.25 -17.73 0.53
C ILE A 173 8.61 -16.36 0.32
N SER A 174 7.44 -16.16 0.87
CA SER A 174 6.70 -14.92 0.67
C SER A 174 5.93 -14.50 1.92
N MET A 175 5.39 -13.29 1.91
CA MET A 175 4.68 -12.71 3.04
C MET A 175 3.37 -13.44 3.32
N GLY A 176 3.14 -13.77 4.61
CA GLY A 176 1.87 -14.33 5.10
C GLY A 176 0.77 -13.28 5.29
N PRO A 177 -0.44 -13.71 5.67
CA PRO A 177 -1.52 -12.78 6.05
C PRO A 177 -1.07 -11.79 7.15
N PRO A 178 -1.61 -10.56 7.14
CA PRO A 178 -2.75 -10.08 6.36
C PRO A 178 -2.46 -9.80 4.88
N SER A 179 -1.20 -9.92 4.42
CA SER A 179 -0.91 -9.86 2.99
C SER A 179 -1.45 -11.11 2.30
N SER A 180 -2.23 -10.90 1.25
CA SER A 180 -2.72 -12.00 0.41
C SER A 180 -1.66 -12.48 -0.59
N GLY A 181 -0.60 -11.68 -0.81
CA GLY A 181 0.35 -11.86 -1.91
C GLY A 181 1.04 -13.22 -1.89
N GLY A 182 1.53 -13.67 -0.73
CA GLY A 182 2.24 -14.94 -0.64
C GLY A 182 1.35 -16.15 -0.91
N ALA A 183 0.16 -16.18 -0.34
CA ALA A 183 -0.79 -17.27 -0.56
C ALA A 183 -1.21 -17.36 -2.04
N LEU A 184 -1.57 -16.21 -2.65
CA LEU A 184 -1.94 -16.17 -4.06
C LEU A 184 -0.78 -16.57 -4.98
N LEU A 185 0.43 -16.09 -4.69
CA LEU A 185 1.59 -16.42 -5.50
C LEU A 185 1.85 -17.92 -5.51
N VAL A 186 1.85 -18.57 -4.34
CA VAL A 186 2.05 -20.03 -4.24
C VAL A 186 0.91 -20.78 -4.91
N GLN A 187 -0.35 -20.35 -4.70
CA GLN A 187 -1.52 -20.96 -5.37
C GLN A 187 -1.41 -20.87 -6.89
N MET A 188 -1.09 -19.69 -7.43
CA MET A 188 -0.92 -19.49 -8.86
C MET A 188 0.25 -20.32 -9.42
N PHE A 189 1.38 -20.38 -8.73
CA PHE A 189 2.50 -21.22 -9.14
C PHE A 189 2.15 -22.69 -9.13
N ASN A 190 1.42 -23.18 -8.13
CA ASN A 190 0.94 -24.56 -8.09
C ASN A 190 -0.01 -24.90 -9.26
N MET A 191 -0.77 -23.92 -9.75
CA MET A 191 -1.58 -24.10 -10.97
C MET A 191 -0.70 -24.08 -12.23
N ILE A 192 0.14 -23.07 -12.40
CA ILE A 192 0.95 -22.86 -13.61
C ILE A 192 1.96 -23.97 -13.84
N GLU A 193 2.52 -24.60 -12.79
CA GLU A 193 3.53 -25.65 -12.96
C GLU A 193 3.04 -26.90 -13.72
N ASN A 194 1.73 -27.05 -13.86
CA ASN A 194 1.11 -28.12 -14.63
C ASN A 194 1.13 -27.89 -16.16
N PHE A 195 1.60 -26.72 -16.60
CA PHE A 195 1.71 -26.32 -18.00
C PHE A 195 3.16 -26.22 -18.43
N ASP A 196 3.45 -26.51 -19.69
CA ASP A 196 4.76 -26.26 -20.27
C ASP A 196 4.90 -24.80 -20.69
N MET A 197 5.16 -23.94 -19.69
CA MET A 197 5.34 -22.50 -19.92
C MET A 197 6.53 -22.16 -20.83
N LYS A 198 7.46 -23.09 -21.04
CA LYS A 198 8.62 -22.85 -21.93
C LYS A 198 8.25 -22.94 -23.40
N SER A 199 7.23 -23.72 -23.73
CA SER A 199 6.73 -23.84 -25.12
C SER A 199 5.85 -22.66 -25.52
N MET A 200 5.34 -21.88 -24.57
CA MET A 200 4.51 -20.71 -24.83
C MET A 200 5.38 -19.49 -25.13
N GLU A 201 5.14 -18.83 -26.24
CA GLU A 201 5.79 -17.57 -26.52
C GLU A 201 5.34 -16.51 -25.50
N ARG A 202 6.30 -15.75 -24.98
CA ARG A 202 6.01 -14.68 -24.01
C ARG A 202 5.05 -13.66 -24.59
N ASN A 203 3.99 -13.34 -23.85
CA ASN A 203 2.90 -12.44 -24.25
C ASN A 203 2.06 -12.93 -25.43
N SER A 204 2.18 -14.22 -25.81
CA SER A 204 1.22 -14.82 -26.74
C SER A 204 -0.19 -14.86 -26.15
N THR A 205 -1.17 -15.04 -27.00
CA THR A 205 -2.58 -15.17 -26.57
C THR A 205 -2.75 -16.33 -25.57
N GLU A 206 -2.10 -17.46 -25.81
CA GLU A 206 -2.13 -18.64 -24.94
C GLU A 206 -1.51 -18.32 -23.57
N PHE A 207 -0.34 -17.68 -23.55
CA PHE A 207 0.34 -17.28 -22.30
C PHE A 207 -0.52 -16.29 -21.48
N VAL A 208 -1.02 -15.24 -22.11
CA VAL A 208 -1.86 -14.23 -21.44
C VAL A 208 -3.18 -14.84 -20.96
N HIS A 209 -3.81 -15.71 -21.77
CA HIS A 209 -5.02 -16.42 -21.41
C HIS A 209 -4.82 -17.25 -20.14
N LEU A 210 -3.81 -18.13 -20.13
CA LEU A 210 -3.54 -18.98 -18.97
C LEU A 210 -3.28 -18.15 -17.70
N LEU A 211 -2.43 -17.13 -17.77
CA LEU A 211 -2.16 -16.27 -16.61
C LEU A 211 -3.42 -15.57 -16.11
N THR A 212 -4.28 -15.12 -17.02
CA THR A 212 -5.52 -14.43 -16.65
C THR A 212 -6.49 -15.38 -15.96
N GLU A 213 -6.69 -16.59 -16.49
CA GLU A 213 -7.56 -17.60 -15.87
C GLU A 213 -7.08 -18.00 -14.48
N VAL A 214 -5.77 -18.27 -14.32
CA VAL A 214 -5.15 -18.61 -13.03
C VAL A 214 -5.33 -17.47 -12.02
N GLN A 215 -5.10 -16.23 -12.44
CA GLN A 215 -5.31 -15.07 -11.58
C GLN A 215 -6.77 -14.91 -11.16
N ARG A 216 -7.73 -15.08 -12.07
CA ARG A 216 -9.15 -14.99 -11.75
C ARG A 216 -9.56 -15.97 -10.65
N LEU A 217 -9.11 -17.24 -10.75
CA LEU A 217 -9.37 -18.25 -9.75
C LEU A 217 -8.77 -17.89 -8.39
N ALA A 218 -7.51 -17.48 -8.37
CA ALA A 218 -6.82 -17.09 -7.15
C ALA A 218 -7.46 -15.85 -6.49
N TYR A 219 -7.86 -14.85 -7.27
CA TYR A 219 -8.52 -13.66 -6.74
C TYR A 219 -9.97 -13.92 -6.28
N ALA A 220 -10.70 -14.86 -6.90
CA ALA A 220 -11.99 -15.30 -6.39
C ALA A 220 -11.84 -15.95 -5.01
N ASP A 221 -10.83 -16.82 -4.84
CA ASP A 221 -10.52 -17.44 -3.55
C ASP A 221 -10.10 -16.39 -2.50
N ARG A 222 -9.25 -15.42 -2.89
CA ARG A 222 -8.85 -14.32 -2.05
C ARG A 222 -10.03 -13.57 -1.45
N ALA A 223 -11.00 -13.24 -2.26
CA ALA A 223 -12.15 -12.42 -1.84
C ALA A 223 -12.98 -13.06 -0.72
N ILE A 224 -12.98 -14.39 -0.62
CA ILE A 224 -13.78 -15.14 0.35
C ILE A 224 -12.93 -15.68 1.51
N HIS A 225 -11.69 -16.08 1.25
CA HIS A 225 -10.89 -16.86 2.21
C HIS A 225 -9.82 -16.05 2.94
N LEU A 226 -9.41 -14.89 2.42
CA LEU A 226 -8.30 -14.15 3.01
C LEU A 226 -8.78 -12.90 3.75
N GLY A 227 -8.17 -12.66 4.90
CA GLY A 227 -8.41 -11.51 5.76
C GLY A 227 -7.26 -11.34 6.76
N ASP A 228 -7.45 -10.47 7.74
CA ASP A 228 -6.52 -10.34 8.84
C ASP A 228 -6.60 -11.60 9.73
N PRO A 229 -5.50 -12.34 9.92
CA PRO A 229 -5.51 -13.61 10.65
C PRO A 229 -5.85 -13.48 12.14
N ASP A 230 -5.80 -12.29 12.70
CA ASP A 230 -6.22 -12.04 14.09
C ASP A 230 -7.75 -12.03 14.21
N PHE A 231 -8.46 -11.82 13.10
CA PHE A 231 -9.93 -11.73 13.07
C PHE A 231 -10.58 -12.72 12.09
N TRP A 232 -9.80 -13.29 11.17
CA TRP A 232 -10.31 -14.16 10.10
C TRP A 232 -9.46 -15.42 9.93
N PRO A 233 -10.00 -16.60 10.17
CA PRO A 233 -9.28 -17.88 10.02
C PRO A 233 -9.10 -18.21 8.53
N SER A 234 -8.04 -17.70 7.93
CA SER A 234 -7.70 -17.97 6.53
C SER A 234 -7.18 -19.40 6.35
N PRO A 235 -7.75 -20.21 5.43
CA PRO A 235 -7.33 -21.60 5.22
C PRO A 235 -6.06 -21.70 4.35
N ILE A 236 -4.96 -21.13 4.83
CA ILE A 236 -3.70 -21.04 4.11
C ILE A 236 -3.16 -22.40 3.64
N PRO A 237 -3.16 -23.47 4.49
CA PRO A 237 -2.68 -24.78 4.03
C PRO A 237 -3.46 -25.33 2.85
N MET A 238 -4.78 -25.10 2.80
CA MET A 238 -5.62 -25.49 1.68
C MET A 238 -5.26 -24.69 0.41
N LEU A 239 -5.27 -23.35 0.52
CA LEU A 239 -5.03 -22.46 -0.62
C LEU A 239 -3.67 -22.67 -1.28
N THR A 240 -2.67 -23.07 -0.50
CA THR A 240 -1.30 -23.29 -0.96
C THR A 240 -0.98 -24.74 -1.29
N SER A 241 -1.96 -25.66 -1.18
CA SER A 241 -1.77 -27.07 -1.52
C SER A 241 -1.81 -27.32 -3.03
N LYS A 242 -1.07 -28.35 -3.45
CA LYS A 242 -1.07 -28.79 -4.86
C LYS A 242 -2.36 -29.48 -5.25
N GLU A 243 -3.00 -30.14 -4.30
CA GLU A 243 -4.31 -30.81 -4.46
C GLU A 243 -5.39 -29.80 -4.79
N TYR A 244 -5.47 -28.71 -4.01
CA TYR A 244 -6.41 -27.64 -4.26
C TYR A 244 -6.13 -26.94 -5.60
N ALA A 245 -4.88 -26.71 -5.94
CA ALA A 245 -4.51 -26.15 -7.24
C ALA A 245 -4.99 -27.00 -8.42
N LYS A 246 -4.92 -28.36 -8.32
CA LYS A 246 -5.46 -29.26 -9.34
C LYS A 246 -6.99 -29.18 -9.46
N GLU A 247 -7.68 -29.07 -8.34
CA GLU A 247 -9.14 -28.86 -8.34
C GLU A 247 -9.50 -27.58 -9.08
N ARG A 248 -8.81 -26.47 -8.75
CA ARG A 248 -9.04 -25.17 -9.39
C ARG A 248 -8.72 -25.19 -10.89
N LEU A 249 -7.64 -25.87 -11.28
CA LEU A 249 -7.25 -26.03 -12.68
C LEU A 249 -8.32 -26.70 -13.55
N SER A 250 -9.10 -27.61 -13.00
CA SER A 250 -10.15 -28.30 -13.76
C SER A 250 -11.23 -27.34 -14.30
N LEU A 251 -11.27 -26.11 -13.81
CA LEU A 251 -12.20 -25.07 -14.26
C LEU A 251 -11.66 -24.23 -15.43
N ILE A 252 -10.38 -24.38 -15.79
CA ILE A 252 -9.77 -23.62 -16.88
C ILE A 252 -9.97 -24.34 -18.21
N SER A 253 -10.56 -23.63 -19.17
CA SER A 253 -10.58 -24.05 -20.59
C SER A 253 -9.52 -23.23 -21.35
N MET A 254 -8.58 -23.91 -22.02
CA MET A 254 -7.60 -23.22 -22.87
C MET A 254 -8.20 -22.69 -24.20
N ASN A 255 -9.45 -23.06 -24.52
CA ASN A 255 -10.12 -22.69 -25.77
C ASN A 255 -11.13 -21.55 -25.61
N SER A 256 -11.47 -21.16 -24.39
CA SER A 256 -12.47 -20.13 -24.11
C SER A 256 -12.18 -19.41 -22.80
N ALA A 257 -12.31 -18.08 -22.80
CA ALA A 257 -12.16 -17.28 -21.59
C ALA A 257 -13.39 -17.40 -20.70
N THR A 258 -13.19 -17.52 -19.38
CA THR A 258 -14.24 -17.51 -18.39
C THR A 258 -14.60 -16.07 -18.01
N ARG A 259 -15.88 -15.75 -17.87
CA ARG A 259 -16.29 -14.44 -17.36
C ARG A 259 -16.01 -14.35 -15.87
N SER A 260 -15.46 -13.22 -15.40
CA SER A 260 -15.17 -13.03 -13.96
C SER A 260 -16.41 -13.18 -13.07
N THR A 261 -17.59 -12.87 -13.57
CA THR A 261 -18.88 -13.02 -12.87
C THR A 261 -19.33 -14.48 -12.70
N GLU A 262 -18.73 -15.41 -13.43
CA GLU A 262 -19.05 -16.85 -13.41
C GLU A 262 -18.07 -17.64 -12.53
N ILE A 263 -17.01 -16.98 -12.04
CA ILE A 263 -16.00 -17.62 -11.20
C ILE A 263 -16.36 -17.46 -9.73
N ALA A 264 -16.63 -18.59 -9.08
CA ALA A 264 -16.78 -18.65 -7.63
C ALA A 264 -15.48 -19.04 -6.95
N ALA A 265 -15.33 -18.67 -5.68
CA ALA A 265 -14.30 -19.23 -4.82
C ALA A 265 -14.46 -20.75 -4.69
N GLY A 266 -13.35 -21.45 -4.52
CA GLY A 266 -13.38 -22.87 -4.21
C GLY A 266 -13.97 -23.13 -2.83
N LYS A 267 -14.32 -24.38 -2.53
CA LYS A 267 -14.99 -24.77 -1.29
C LYS A 267 -14.14 -24.39 -0.07
N ASN A 268 -14.80 -23.81 0.91
CA ASN A 268 -14.22 -23.64 2.23
C ASN A 268 -14.37 -24.97 3.01
N LEU A 269 -13.27 -25.70 3.14
CA LEU A 269 -13.25 -26.96 3.91
C LEU A 269 -13.33 -26.72 5.43
N SER A 270 -13.36 -25.47 5.90
CA SER A 270 -13.43 -25.11 7.32
C SER A 270 -14.87 -24.95 7.85
N LYS A 271 -15.89 -25.34 7.09
CA LYS A 271 -17.31 -25.27 7.49
C LYS A 271 -17.98 -26.65 7.48
N GLU A 272 -17.24 -27.74 7.63
CA GLU A 272 -17.77 -29.05 7.98
C GLU A 272 -17.48 -29.37 9.45
#